data_2010698113eef970507a104ad68ed8ac
#
_entry.id   2010698113eef970507a104ad68ed8ac
#
_cell.length_a   1.000
_cell.length_b   1.000
_cell.length_c   1.000
_cell.angle_alpha   90.00
_cell.angle_beta   90.00
_cell.angle_gamma   90.00
#
_symmetry.space_group_name_H-M   'P 1'
#
loop_
_entity.id
_entity.type
_entity.pdbx_description
1 polymer ?
#
loop_
_entity_poly.entity_id
_entity_poly.type
_entity_poly.pdbx_seq_one_letter_code
_entity_poly.pdbx_strand_id
1 'polypeptide(L)'
;MSDFWKSYDITAAEYGAGYECYPLFGTVHLIELALSALFLLGMVWWYRRSTPRTRRHILVGVTAALLVDEAALLLGMACTGQWNWSYLPLHLCSINVFVCLYNTLTDRSWCKEELYALCIPGAALALLCPGWRDVPGWFTLINLHSVSIHALLVLYPVLLVAGGYRPSVRRVPQVLAFLFGSALPIYFLNKPLHTNFYFLNNPYGNVITGTFTAWFGEKFYILGFLPAIALALVLMYAPWAAAGKKR
;
A
#
# COMPACT_ATOMS: atom_id res chain seq x y z
N MET A 1 19.44 18.58 -12.21
CA MET A 1 18.11 18.42 -11.57
C MET A 1 18.37 18.10 -10.11
N SER A 2 17.60 18.62 -9.16
CA SER A 2 17.80 18.25 -7.74
C SER A 2 17.43 16.79 -7.51
N ASP A 3 18.10 16.10 -6.57
CA ASP A 3 17.83 14.69 -6.25
C ASP A 3 16.38 14.44 -5.83
N PHE A 4 15.70 15.49 -5.34
CA PHE A 4 14.28 15.43 -4.95
C PHE A 4 13.36 14.90 -6.05
N TRP A 5 13.66 15.17 -7.33
CA TRP A 5 12.81 14.80 -8.46
C TRP A 5 13.27 13.55 -9.22
N LYS A 6 14.35 12.90 -8.82
CA LYS A 6 14.91 11.74 -9.55
C LYS A 6 13.98 10.54 -9.48
N SER A 7 13.76 9.90 -10.64
CA SER A 7 13.07 8.63 -10.77
C SER A 7 13.97 7.45 -10.44
N TYR A 8 13.39 6.27 -10.32
CA TYR A 8 14.14 5.00 -10.17
C TYR A 8 15.12 4.77 -11.33
N ASP A 9 14.67 5.03 -12.56
CA ASP A 9 15.48 4.78 -13.78
C ASP A 9 16.72 5.69 -13.79
N ILE A 10 16.57 6.97 -13.45
CA ILE A 10 17.72 7.91 -13.39
C ILE A 10 18.65 7.50 -12.25
N THR A 11 18.13 7.12 -11.11
CA THR A 11 18.94 6.67 -9.98
C THR A 11 19.73 5.41 -10.33
N ALA A 12 19.09 4.42 -10.95
CA ALA A 12 19.77 3.21 -11.40
C ALA A 12 20.86 3.51 -12.45
N ALA A 13 20.64 4.48 -13.34
CA ALA A 13 21.64 4.90 -14.32
C ALA A 13 22.84 5.63 -13.69
N GLU A 14 22.62 6.45 -12.65
CA GLU A 14 23.67 7.25 -12.00
C GLU A 14 24.44 6.48 -10.92
N TYR A 15 23.76 5.65 -10.12
CA TYR A 15 24.32 4.99 -8.93
C TYR A 15 24.48 3.47 -9.09
N GLY A 16 23.97 2.89 -10.17
CA GLY A 16 23.99 1.45 -10.42
C GLY A 16 22.72 0.73 -9.99
N ALA A 17 22.47 -0.40 -10.61
CA ALA A 17 21.36 -1.28 -10.26
C ALA A 17 21.54 -1.84 -8.84
N GLY A 18 20.46 -1.80 -8.05
CA GLY A 18 20.48 -2.27 -6.66
C GLY A 18 20.97 -1.22 -5.65
N TYR A 19 21.13 0.04 -6.06
CA TYR A 19 21.40 1.13 -5.13
C TYR A 19 20.30 1.24 -4.06
N GLU A 20 20.71 1.41 -2.80
CA GLU A 20 19.80 1.69 -1.68
C GLU A 20 20.33 2.88 -0.90
N CYS A 21 19.52 3.92 -0.72
CA CYS A 21 19.94 5.14 -0.03
C CYS A 21 20.10 4.95 1.49
N TYR A 22 19.44 3.95 2.07
CA TYR A 22 19.57 3.57 3.48
C TYR A 22 19.22 2.09 3.69
N PRO A 23 19.83 1.42 4.69
CA PRO A 23 19.56 0.02 4.97
C PRO A 23 18.18 -0.19 5.59
N LEU A 24 17.60 -1.36 5.32
CA LEU A 24 16.37 -1.81 5.97
C LEU A 24 16.58 -1.84 7.49
N PHE A 25 15.62 -1.29 8.24
CA PHE A 25 15.69 -1.06 9.68
C PHE A 25 16.88 -0.21 10.15
N GLY A 26 17.54 0.51 9.25
CA GLY A 26 18.49 1.55 9.62
C GLY A 26 17.81 2.78 10.23
N THR A 27 18.61 3.73 10.72
CA THR A 27 18.11 4.91 11.46
C THR A 27 17.00 5.66 10.72
N VAL A 28 17.19 5.91 9.41
CA VAL A 28 16.18 6.64 8.60
C VAL A 28 14.88 5.86 8.55
N HIS A 29 14.92 4.58 8.20
CA HIS A 29 13.73 3.75 8.13
C HIS A 29 13.02 3.62 9.48
N LEU A 30 13.75 3.50 10.59
CA LEU A 30 13.15 3.46 11.94
C LEU A 30 12.48 4.79 12.30
N ILE A 31 13.04 5.93 11.88
CA ILE A 31 12.41 7.24 12.05
C ILE A 31 11.11 7.31 11.23
N GLU A 32 11.11 6.89 9.96
CA GLU A 32 9.91 6.83 9.12
C GLU A 32 8.81 5.97 9.73
N LEU A 33 9.16 4.80 10.24
CA LEU A 33 8.21 3.91 10.95
C LEU A 33 7.68 4.55 12.23
N ALA A 34 8.54 5.17 13.02
CA ALA A 34 8.15 5.83 14.28
C ALA A 34 7.21 7.01 14.02
N LEU A 35 7.53 7.86 13.03
CA LEU A 35 6.68 8.99 12.65
C LEU A 35 5.33 8.51 12.11
N SER A 36 5.32 7.48 11.26
CA SER A 36 4.09 6.87 10.76
C SER A 36 3.24 6.30 11.89
N ALA A 37 3.84 5.59 12.85
CA ALA A 37 3.14 5.03 14.01
C ALA A 37 2.56 6.13 14.91
N LEU A 38 3.33 7.18 15.22
CA LEU A 38 2.87 8.32 16.02
C LEU A 38 1.72 9.05 15.33
N PHE A 39 1.81 9.26 14.02
CA PHE A 39 0.75 9.85 13.23
C PHE A 39 -0.53 8.99 13.28
N LEU A 40 -0.43 7.68 13.05
CA LEU A 40 -1.56 6.75 13.13
C LEU A 40 -2.22 6.77 14.50
N LEU A 41 -1.43 6.67 15.57
CA LEU A 41 -1.93 6.68 16.96
C LEU A 41 -2.62 7.99 17.30
N GLY A 42 -2.02 9.13 16.93
CA GLY A 42 -2.59 10.46 17.15
C GLY A 42 -3.92 10.64 16.41
N MET A 43 -3.98 10.21 15.14
CA MET A 43 -5.21 10.29 14.34
C MET A 43 -6.33 9.38 14.87
N VAL A 44 -6.00 8.16 15.30
CA VAL A 44 -6.97 7.25 15.91
C VAL A 44 -7.49 7.81 17.24
N TRP A 45 -6.60 8.36 18.07
CA TRP A 45 -6.97 9.00 19.32
C TRP A 45 -7.93 10.19 19.09
N TRP A 46 -7.59 11.10 18.16
CA TRP A 46 -8.44 12.22 17.80
C TRP A 46 -9.78 11.75 17.25
N TYR A 47 -9.77 10.80 16.30
CA TYR A 47 -10.99 10.25 15.69
C TYR A 47 -11.94 9.64 16.72
N ARG A 48 -11.42 8.86 17.68
CA ARG A 48 -12.25 8.25 18.74
C ARG A 48 -12.96 9.27 19.62
N ARG A 49 -12.35 10.43 19.85
CA ARG A 49 -12.91 11.53 20.66
C ARG A 49 -13.79 12.48 19.88
N SER A 50 -13.82 12.35 18.56
CA SER A 50 -14.56 13.25 17.68
C SER A 50 -16.04 12.88 17.57
N THR A 51 -16.86 13.90 17.26
CA THR A 51 -18.28 13.71 16.93
C THR A 51 -18.46 12.93 15.61
N PRO A 52 -19.61 12.31 15.35
CA PRO A 52 -19.85 11.60 14.09
C PRO A 52 -19.62 12.50 12.84
N ARG A 53 -20.00 13.79 12.91
CA ARG A 53 -19.76 14.74 11.83
C ARG A 53 -18.27 14.98 11.60
N THR A 54 -17.51 15.19 12.67
CA THR A 54 -16.05 15.37 12.60
C THR A 54 -15.36 14.10 12.07
N ARG A 55 -15.80 12.92 12.50
CA ARG A 55 -15.27 11.63 11.98
C ARG A 55 -15.44 11.52 10.48
N ARG A 56 -16.60 11.92 9.94
CA ARG A 56 -16.81 11.96 8.49
C ARG A 56 -15.84 12.93 7.81
N HIS A 57 -15.64 14.14 8.35
CA HIS A 57 -14.69 15.09 7.79
C HIS A 57 -13.24 14.56 7.83
N ILE A 58 -12.85 13.83 8.89
CA ILE A 58 -11.54 13.20 8.96
C ILE A 58 -11.38 12.16 7.83
N LEU A 59 -12.36 11.29 7.60
CA LEU A 59 -12.30 10.31 6.51
C LEU A 59 -12.23 10.98 5.13
N VAL A 60 -13.01 12.06 4.92
CA VAL A 60 -12.94 12.85 3.69
C VAL A 60 -11.56 13.50 3.54
N GLY A 61 -10.99 14.04 4.61
CA GLY A 61 -9.65 14.64 4.62
C GLY A 61 -8.55 13.63 4.30
N VAL A 62 -8.62 12.42 4.88
CA VAL A 62 -7.67 11.33 4.57
C VAL A 62 -7.79 10.91 3.10
N THR A 63 -9.00 10.79 2.58
CA THR A 63 -9.24 10.47 1.16
C THR A 63 -8.68 11.56 0.24
N ALA A 64 -8.92 12.83 0.57
CA ALA A 64 -8.39 13.94 -0.20
C ALA A 64 -6.85 13.96 -0.17
N ALA A 65 -6.23 13.68 0.99
CA ALA A 65 -4.79 13.58 1.12
C ALA A 65 -4.22 12.43 0.25
N LEU A 66 -4.86 11.26 0.23
CA LEU A 66 -4.48 10.13 -0.63
C LEU A 66 -4.52 10.52 -2.12
N LEU A 67 -5.58 11.21 -2.56
CA LEU A 67 -5.71 11.64 -3.96
C LEU A 67 -4.69 12.71 -4.34
N VAL A 68 -4.42 13.65 -3.45
CA VAL A 68 -3.42 14.70 -3.66
C VAL A 68 -2.02 14.11 -3.71
N ASP A 69 -1.71 13.17 -2.82
CA ASP A 69 -0.41 12.48 -2.77
C ASP A 69 -0.15 11.68 -4.05
N GLU A 70 -1.12 10.87 -4.50
CA GLU A 70 -1.05 10.13 -5.77
C GLU A 70 -0.88 11.08 -6.97
N ALA A 71 -1.68 12.16 -7.02
CA ALA A 71 -1.59 13.16 -8.07
C ALA A 71 -0.25 13.90 -8.06
N ALA A 72 0.31 14.19 -6.88
CA ALA A 72 1.59 14.86 -6.75
C ALA A 72 2.74 14.02 -7.34
N LEU A 73 2.74 12.70 -7.11
CA LEU A 73 3.72 11.80 -7.74
C LEU A 73 3.56 11.82 -9.27
N LEU A 74 2.35 11.58 -9.77
CA LEU A 74 2.10 11.52 -11.22
C LEU A 74 2.49 12.82 -11.94
N LEU A 75 2.05 13.97 -11.40
CA LEU A 75 2.35 15.28 -11.95
C LEU A 75 3.85 15.60 -11.82
N GLY A 76 4.47 15.28 -10.69
CA GLY A 76 5.90 15.47 -10.48
C GLY A 76 6.74 14.74 -11.50
N MET A 77 6.45 13.46 -11.76
CA MET A 77 7.15 12.65 -12.76
C MET A 77 6.87 13.16 -14.19
N ALA A 78 5.64 13.53 -14.49
CA ALA A 78 5.28 14.09 -15.81
C ALA A 78 5.95 15.44 -16.07
N CYS A 79 5.89 16.38 -15.13
CA CYS A 79 6.47 17.72 -15.28
C CYS A 79 8.00 17.71 -15.37
N THR A 80 8.66 16.71 -14.81
CA THR A 80 10.12 16.55 -14.88
C THR A 80 10.59 15.73 -16.08
N GLY A 81 9.66 15.25 -16.91
CA GLY A 81 9.96 14.40 -18.07
C GLY A 81 10.43 12.98 -17.71
N GLN A 82 10.21 12.55 -16.47
CA GLN A 82 10.62 11.24 -15.95
C GLN A 82 9.48 10.24 -15.87
N TRP A 83 8.33 10.61 -16.41
CA TRP A 83 7.16 9.72 -16.40
C TRP A 83 7.38 8.49 -17.26
N ASN A 84 7.00 7.32 -16.75
CA ASN A 84 6.89 6.09 -17.51
C ASN A 84 5.62 5.31 -17.09
N TRP A 85 5.30 4.23 -17.80
CA TRP A 85 4.08 3.46 -17.55
C TRP A 85 4.00 2.84 -16.15
N SER A 86 5.14 2.62 -15.47
CA SER A 86 5.16 2.06 -14.11
C SER A 86 4.62 3.01 -13.04
N TYR A 87 4.47 4.31 -13.36
CA TYR A 87 3.82 5.28 -12.46
C TYR A 87 2.30 5.29 -12.56
N LEU A 88 1.68 4.54 -13.50
CA LEU A 88 0.23 4.42 -13.49
C LEU A 88 -0.27 3.86 -12.15
N PRO A 89 -1.41 4.36 -11.63
CA PRO A 89 -1.95 3.96 -10.33
C PRO A 89 -2.63 2.58 -10.38
N LEU A 90 -1.87 1.56 -10.78
CA LEU A 90 -2.35 0.20 -11.00
C LEU A 90 -1.74 -0.83 -10.03
N HIS A 91 -0.87 -0.42 -9.11
CA HIS A 91 -0.54 -1.25 -7.96
C HIS A 91 -1.75 -1.37 -7.02
N LEU A 92 -1.83 -2.44 -6.24
CA LEU A 92 -2.92 -2.65 -5.29
C LEU A 92 -3.09 -1.45 -4.34
N CYS A 93 -1.98 -0.84 -3.90
CA CYS A 93 -2.00 0.35 -3.04
C CYS A 93 -2.68 1.53 -3.73
N SER A 94 -2.31 1.85 -4.98
CA SER A 94 -2.92 2.95 -5.73
C SER A 94 -4.39 2.66 -6.07
N ILE A 95 -4.76 1.42 -6.38
CA ILE A 95 -6.16 1.02 -6.55
C ILE A 95 -6.94 1.26 -5.26
N ASN A 96 -6.35 0.97 -4.10
CA ASN A 96 -6.98 1.21 -2.81
C ASN A 96 -7.21 2.70 -2.50
N VAL A 97 -6.48 3.63 -3.09
CA VAL A 97 -6.82 5.06 -3.04
C VAL A 97 -8.22 5.31 -3.62
N PHE A 98 -8.52 4.71 -4.77
CA PHE A 98 -9.84 4.82 -5.39
C PHE A 98 -10.92 4.04 -4.65
N VAL A 99 -10.58 2.92 -4.00
CA VAL A 99 -11.51 2.20 -3.12
C VAL A 99 -11.84 3.05 -1.89
N CYS A 100 -10.86 3.76 -1.30
CA CYS A 100 -11.09 4.73 -0.23
C CYS A 100 -12.03 5.86 -0.68
N LEU A 101 -11.80 6.43 -1.87
CA LEU A 101 -12.68 7.43 -2.47
C LEU A 101 -14.10 6.90 -2.63
N TYR A 102 -14.25 5.75 -3.26
CA TYR A 102 -15.55 5.13 -3.49
C TYR A 102 -16.26 4.82 -2.17
N ASN A 103 -15.55 4.32 -1.15
CA ASN A 103 -16.13 4.10 0.17
C ASN A 103 -16.54 5.41 0.86
N THR A 104 -15.74 6.47 0.74
CA THR A 104 -16.08 7.80 1.30
C THR A 104 -17.38 8.36 0.71
N LEU A 105 -17.64 8.10 -0.58
CA LEU A 105 -18.83 8.55 -1.29
C LEU A 105 -20.06 7.65 -1.02
N THR A 106 -19.87 6.34 -0.89
CA THR A 106 -20.99 5.36 -0.94
C THR A 106 -21.19 4.56 0.33
N ASP A 107 -20.22 4.57 1.24
CA ASP A 107 -20.20 3.81 2.52
C ASP A 107 -20.48 2.29 2.37
N ARG A 108 -20.00 1.68 1.28
CA ARG A 108 -20.27 0.28 0.97
C ARG A 108 -19.47 -0.69 1.85
N SER A 109 -20.16 -1.70 2.35
CA SER A 109 -19.56 -2.68 3.26
C SER A 109 -18.48 -3.55 2.60
N TRP A 110 -18.56 -3.83 1.29
CA TRP A 110 -17.53 -4.59 0.58
C TRP A 110 -16.22 -3.80 0.48
N CYS A 111 -16.26 -2.46 0.28
CA CYS A 111 -15.08 -1.62 0.31
C CYS A 111 -14.39 -1.65 1.68
N LYS A 112 -15.17 -1.52 2.75
CA LYS A 112 -14.65 -1.58 4.13
C LYS A 112 -13.95 -2.91 4.40
N GLU A 113 -14.50 -4.02 3.88
CA GLU A 113 -13.95 -5.35 4.06
C GLU A 113 -12.65 -5.53 3.28
N GLU A 114 -12.64 -5.09 2.02
CA GLU A 114 -11.46 -5.13 1.16
C GLU A 114 -10.33 -4.28 1.77
N LEU A 115 -10.62 -3.02 2.11
CA LEU A 115 -9.67 -2.11 2.75
C LEU A 115 -9.14 -2.66 4.08
N TYR A 116 -9.97 -3.34 4.86
CA TYR A 116 -9.53 -4.01 6.08
C TYR A 116 -8.59 -5.19 5.77
N ALA A 117 -9.02 -6.09 4.89
CA ALA A 117 -8.40 -7.39 4.70
C ALA A 117 -7.15 -7.36 3.81
N LEU A 118 -7.06 -6.45 2.84
CA LEU A 118 -5.95 -6.35 1.88
C LEU A 118 -5.15 -5.06 2.04
N CYS A 119 -5.82 -3.91 2.22
CA CYS A 119 -5.14 -2.62 2.26
C CYS A 119 -4.29 -2.49 3.53
N ILE A 120 -4.81 -2.82 4.73
CA ILE A 120 -4.02 -2.76 5.98
C ILE A 120 -2.76 -3.62 5.87
N PRO A 121 -2.84 -4.96 5.65
CA PRO A 121 -1.64 -5.78 5.63
C PRO A 121 -0.69 -5.43 4.47
N GLY A 122 -1.22 -5.09 3.29
CA GLY A 122 -0.40 -4.69 2.14
C GLY A 122 0.38 -3.40 2.39
N ALA A 123 -0.28 -2.35 2.84
CA ALA A 123 0.36 -1.07 3.13
C ALA A 123 1.29 -1.13 4.35
N ALA A 124 0.92 -1.87 5.41
CA ALA A 124 1.79 -2.10 6.55
C ALA A 124 3.05 -2.87 6.15
N LEU A 125 2.91 -3.90 5.31
CA LEU A 125 4.06 -4.66 4.81
C LEU A 125 4.96 -3.81 3.92
N ALA A 126 4.39 -2.91 3.10
CA ALA A 126 5.16 -1.96 2.31
C ALA A 126 5.97 -1.00 3.19
N LEU A 127 5.41 -0.50 4.30
CA LEU A 127 6.15 0.31 5.27
C LEU A 127 7.27 -0.49 5.95
N LEU A 128 7.03 -1.76 6.31
CA LEU A 128 8.01 -2.61 6.98
C LEU A 128 9.12 -3.11 6.05
N CYS A 129 8.81 -3.32 4.78
CA CYS A 129 9.73 -3.83 3.76
C CYS A 129 9.68 -2.94 2.51
N PRO A 130 10.12 -1.66 2.62
CA PRO A 130 10.02 -0.70 1.53
C PRO A 130 10.85 -1.11 0.33
N GLY A 131 10.21 -1.10 -0.85
CA GLY A 131 10.88 -1.28 -2.14
C GLY A 131 11.32 0.04 -2.79
N TRP A 132 11.06 1.18 -2.16
CA TRP A 132 11.35 2.52 -2.70
C TRP A 132 12.65 3.14 -2.18
N ARG A 133 13.53 2.35 -1.55
CA ARG A 133 14.82 2.80 -1.02
C ARG A 133 15.90 3.01 -2.10
N ASP A 134 15.62 2.62 -3.31
CA ASP A 134 16.46 2.75 -4.51
C ASP A 134 16.29 4.11 -5.22
N VAL A 135 16.20 5.18 -4.41
CA VAL A 135 16.23 6.59 -4.81
C VAL A 135 17.36 7.33 -4.08
N PRO A 136 17.87 8.47 -4.60
CA PRO A 136 19.13 9.05 -4.13
C PRO A 136 19.04 9.78 -2.79
N GLY A 137 18.07 9.50 -1.96
CA GLY A 137 17.93 10.07 -0.62
C GLY A 137 16.57 9.88 -0.02
N TRP A 138 16.49 10.03 1.31
CA TRP A 138 15.23 9.94 2.03
C TRP A 138 14.28 11.13 1.74
N PHE A 139 14.81 12.28 1.35
CA PHE A 139 14.03 13.47 1.00
C PHE A 139 13.88 13.60 -0.52
N THR A 140 13.18 12.65 -1.11
CA THR A 140 12.79 12.63 -2.53
C THR A 140 11.27 12.56 -2.65
N LEU A 141 10.72 12.99 -3.79
CA LEU A 141 9.27 12.92 -4.03
C LEU A 141 8.78 11.47 -3.91
N ILE A 142 9.52 10.51 -4.47
CA ILE A 142 9.15 9.08 -4.44
C ILE A 142 9.15 8.54 -3.00
N ASN A 143 10.20 8.83 -2.22
CA ASN A 143 10.26 8.35 -0.84
C ASN A 143 9.16 8.97 0.02
N LEU A 144 8.98 10.28 -0.06
CA LEU A 144 7.92 10.99 0.69
C LEU A 144 6.53 10.46 0.32
N HIS A 145 6.22 10.36 -0.98
CA HIS A 145 4.98 9.75 -1.46
C HIS A 145 4.81 8.34 -0.93
N SER A 146 5.84 7.50 -1.05
CA SER A 146 5.71 6.09 -0.66
C SER A 146 5.45 5.93 0.84
N VAL A 147 6.11 6.69 1.70
CA VAL A 147 5.86 6.66 3.15
C VAL A 147 4.48 7.21 3.48
N SER A 148 4.11 8.40 2.93
CA SER A 148 2.83 9.05 3.24
C SER A 148 1.64 8.25 2.73
N ILE A 149 1.67 7.77 1.48
CA ILE A 149 0.55 7.02 0.89
C ILE A 149 0.27 5.73 1.67
N HIS A 150 1.31 4.97 2.05
CA HIS A 150 1.12 3.73 2.79
C HIS A 150 0.67 3.98 4.23
N ALA A 151 1.15 5.03 4.89
CA ALA A 151 0.65 5.44 6.21
C ALA A 151 -0.84 5.83 6.15
N LEU A 152 -1.26 6.61 5.15
CA LEU A 152 -2.65 7.00 4.94
C LEU A 152 -3.54 5.79 4.57
N LEU A 153 -3.05 4.85 3.77
CA LEU A 153 -3.75 3.62 3.41
C LEU A 153 -3.96 2.68 4.60
N VAL A 154 -3.01 2.62 5.56
CA VAL A 154 -3.24 1.94 6.84
C VAL A 154 -4.24 2.71 7.68
N LEU A 155 -4.11 4.04 7.75
CA LEU A 155 -4.95 4.89 8.59
C LEU A 155 -6.42 4.76 8.25
N TYR A 156 -6.80 4.87 6.98
CA TYR A 156 -8.19 4.94 6.56
C TYR A 156 -9.04 3.76 7.08
N PRO A 157 -8.70 2.49 6.79
CA PRO A 157 -9.46 1.35 7.31
C PRO A 157 -9.34 1.16 8.83
N VAL A 158 -8.23 1.55 9.46
CA VAL A 158 -8.09 1.56 10.91
C VAL A 158 -9.09 2.53 11.54
N LEU A 159 -9.32 3.71 10.94
CA LEU A 159 -10.36 4.65 11.38
C LEU A 159 -11.76 4.07 11.22
N LEU A 160 -12.06 3.33 10.15
CA LEU A 160 -13.34 2.64 9.98
C LEU A 160 -13.60 1.65 11.12
N VAL A 161 -12.61 0.84 11.48
CA VAL A 161 -12.68 -0.10 12.60
C VAL A 161 -12.82 0.64 13.93
N ALA A 162 -12.05 1.71 14.14
CA ALA A 162 -12.15 2.56 15.32
C ALA A 162 -13.51 3.25 15.44
N GLY A 163 -14.17 3.50 14.30
CA GLY A 163 -15.52 4.04 14.18
C GLY A 163 -16.65 3.04 14.42
N GLY A 164 -16.31 1.76 14.63
CA GLY A 164 -17.28 0.71 14.93
C GLY A 164 -17.52 -0.31 13.82
N TYR A 165 -16.83 -0.18 12.67
CA TYR A 165 -16.91 -1.23 11.65
C TYR A 165 -16.40 -2.56 12.22
N ARG A 166 -17.10 -3.64 11.90
CA ARG A 166 -16.75 -5.00 12.35
C ARG A 166 -16.52 -5.89 11.12
N PRO A 167 -15.25 -6.27 10.85
CA PRO A 167 -14.92 -7.20 9.79
C PRO A 167 -15.57 -8.58 9.98
N SER A 168 -15.86 -9.26 8.88
CA SER A 168 -16.54 -10.54 8.90
C SER A 168 -15.90 -11.56 7.95
N VAL A 169 -15.45 -12.70 8.49
CA VAL A 169 -14.89 -13.83 7.72
C VAL A 169 -15.81 -14.26 6.57
N ARG A 170 -17.13 -14.11 6.73
CA ARG A 170 -18.11 -14.45 5.69
C ARG A 170 -17.95 -13.65 4.39
N ARG A 171 -17.23 -12.52 4.44
CA ARG A 171 -16.96 -11.65 3.27
C ARG A 171 -15.60 -11.92 2.60
N VAL A 172 -14.81 -12.83 3.14
CA VAL A 172 -13.52 -13.23 2.54
C VAL A 172 -13.67 -13.63 1.06
N PRO A 173 -14.72 -14.38 0.63
CA PRO A 173 -14.88 -14.66 -0.81
C PRO A 173 -14.99 -13.40 -1.69
N GLN A 174 -15.63 -12.32 -1.18
CA GLN A 174 -15.73 -11.04 -1.91
C GLN A 174 -14.36 -10.34 -2.01
N VAL A 175 -13.57 -10.40 -0.93
CA VAL A 175 -12.19 -9.87 -0.89
C VAL A 175 -11.31 -10.60 -1.90
N LEU A 176 -11.36 -11.92 -1.93
CA LEU A 176 -10.60 -12.74 -2.90
C LEU A 176 -11.09 -12.51 -4.33
N ALA A 177 -12.40 -12.37 -4.55
CA ALA A 177 -12.94 -12.03 -5.87
C ALA A 177 -12.43 -10.67 -6.36
N PHE A 178 -12.34 -9.66 -5.49
CA PHE A 178 -11.73 -8.37 -5.82
C PHE A 178 -10.25 -8.52 -6.16
N LEU A 179 -9.48 -9.20 -5.30
CA LEU A 179 -8.04 -9.38 -5.49
C LEU A 179 -7.71 -10.10 -6.80
N PHE A 180 -8.31 -11.27 -7.04
CA PHE A 180 -8.04 -12.03 -8.26
C PHE A 180 -8.69 -11.41 -9.51
N GLY A 181 -9.86 -10.78 -9.35
CA GLY A 181 -10.55 -10.06 -10.40
C GLY A 181 -9.78 -8.83 -10.89
N SER A 182 -9.04 -8.15 -10.02
CA SER A 182 -8.13 -7.06 -10.39
C SER A 182 -6.76 -7.56 -10.86
N ALA A 183 -6.20 -8.59 -10.21
CA ALA A 183 -4.88 -9.10 -10.56
C ALA A 183 -4.83 -9.72 -11.96
N LEU A 184 -5.89 -10.43 -12.38
CA LEU A 184 -5.92 -11.10 -13.68
C LEU A 184 -5.79 -10.12 -14.88
N PRO A 185 -6.60 -9.06 -15.01
CA PRO A 185 -6.42 -8.10 -16.09
C PRO A 185 -5.07 -7.37 -16.00
N ILE A 186 -4.58 -7.07 -14.79
CA ILE A 186 -3.28 -6.42 -14.59
C ILE A 186 -2.14 -7.30 -15.05
N TYR A 187 -2.18 -8.62 -14.82
CA TYR A 187 -1.17 -9.55 -15.33
C TYR A 187 -1.02 -9.45 -16.86
N PHE A 188 -2.13 -9.34 -17.58
CA PHE A 188 -2.09 -9.19 -19.04
C PHE A 188 -1.67 -7.78 -19.47
N LEU A 189 -2.08 -6.74 -18.73
CA LEU A 189 -1.73 -5.35 -19.02
C LEU A 189 -0.24 -5.07 -18.82
N ASN A 190 0.39 -5.69 -17.83
CA ASN A 190 1.82 -5.57 -17.58
C ASN A 190 2.67 -5.94 -18.82
N LYS A 191 2.23 -6.89 -19.65
CA LYS A 191 3.00 -7.38 -20.80
C LYS A 191 3.25 -6.31 -21.86
N PRO A 192 2.20 -5.68 -22.46
CA PRO A 192 2.40 -4.65 -23.47
C PRO A 192 2.98 -3.35 -22.89
N LEU A 193 2.78 -3.06 -21.60
CA LEU A 193 3.31 -1.85 -20.96
C LEU A 193 4.73 -2.04 -20.42
N HIS A 194 5.26 -3.26 -20.43
CA HIS A 194 6.55 -3.62 -19.82
C HIS A 194 6.64 -3.19 -18.34
N THR A 195 5.53 -3.33 -17.60
CA THR A 195 5.40 -2.98 -16.18
C THR A 195 5.29 -4.20 -15.29
N ASN A 196 5.32 -4.01 -13.97
CA ASN A 196 5.23 -5.10 -13.00
C ASN A 196 4.24 -4.80 -11.86
N PHE A 197 3.07 -4.25 -12.20
CA PHE A 197 2.03 -4.02 -11.20
C PHE A 197 1.65 -5.31 -10.49
N TYR A 198 1.38 -5.23 -9.18
CA TYR A 198 1.14 -6.37 -8.28
C TYR A 198 2.31 -7.34 -8.20
N PHE A 199 3.47 -7.04 -8.80
CA PHE A 199 4.64 -7.94 -8.89
C PHE A 199 4.31 -9.29 -9.54
N LEU A 200 3.43 -9.29 -10.56
CA LEU A 200 2.89 -10.51 -11.17
C LEU A 200 3.77 -11.07 -12.29
N ASN A 201 4.61 -10.25 -12.92
CA ASN A 201 5.34 -10.63 -14.13
C ASN A 201 6.85 -10.74 -13.92
N ASN A 202 7.37 -10.21 -12.80
CA ASN A 202 8.79 -10.20 -12.49
C ASN A 202 9.00 -10.27 -10.96
N PRO A 203 9.82 -11.20 -10.42
CA PRO A 203 10.11 -11.32 -9.00
C PRO A 203 11.13 -10.32 -8.47
N TYR A 204 11.80 -9.57 -9.34
CA TYR A 204 12.90 -8.69 -8.95
C TYR A 204 12.41 -7.36 -8.34
N GLY A 205 13.28 -6.71 -7.58
CA GLY A 205 13.01 -5.39 -6.99
C GLY A 205 12.17 -5.39 -5.70
N ASN A 206 11.87 -6.58 -5.11
CA ASN A 206 11.15 -6.66 -3.84
C ASN A 206 11.63 -7.83 -3.00
N VAL A 207 11.92 -7.58 -1.70
CA VAL A 207 12.42 -8.60 -0.75
C VAL A 207 11.43 -9.78 -0.62
N ILE A 208 10.13 -9.51 -0.68
CA ILE A 208 9.08 -10.52 -0.50
C ILE A 208 9.06 -11.46 -1.70
N THR A 209 9.03 -10.92 -2.92
CA THR A 209 9.08 -11.74 -4.14
C THR A 209 10.42 -12.45 -4.30
N GLY A 210 11.52 -11.85 -3.84
CA GLY A 210 12.83 -12.51 -3.74
C GLY A 210 12.77 -13.75 -2.83
N THR A 211 12.09 -13.66 -1.68
CA THR A 211 11.85 -14.80 -0.79
C THR A 211 11.02 -15.89 -1.48
N PHE A 212 9.97 -15.50 -2.21
CA PHE A 212 9.16 -16.47 -2.97
C PHE A 212 9.95 -17.12 -4.08
N THR A 213 10.86 -16.40 -4.73
CA THR A 213 11.78 -16.96 -5.72
C THR A 213 12.73 -17.99 -5.10
N ALA A 214 13.24 -17.73 -3.90
CA ALA A 214 14.07 -18.69 -3.18
C ALA A 214 13.32 -19.99 -2.81
N TRP A 215 12.01 -19.91 -2.57
CA TRP A 215 11.17 -21.09 -2.22
C TRP A 215 10.65 -21.86 -3.43
N PHE A 216 10.23 -21.15 -4.48
CA PHE A 216 9.51 -21.73 -5.62
C PHE A 216 10.25 -21.63 -6.96
N GLY A 217 11.40 -20.95 -6.99
CA GLY A 217 12.11 -20.61 -8.23
C GLY A 217 11.46 -19.45 -9.00
N GLU A 218 12.19 -18.86 -9.92
CA GLU A 218 11.74 -17.70 -10.70
C GLU A 218 10.44 -17.91 -11.47
N LYS A 219 10.24 -19.12 -11.99
CA LYS A 219 9.06 -19.46 -12.79
C LYS A 219 7.76 -19.54 -11.97
N PHE A 220 7.88 -19.93 -10.70
CA PHE A 220 6.73 -20.23 -9.83
C PHE A 220 6.64 -19.34 -8.59
N TYR A 221 7.43 -18.27 -8.49
CA TYR A 221 7.41 -17.36 -7.34
C TYR A 221 6.00 -16.83 -7.01
N ILE A 222 5.15 -16.68 -8.02
CA ILE A 222 3.73 -16.25 -7.85
C ILE A 222 2.97 -17.15 -6.87
N LEU A 223 3.32 -18.43 -6.75
CA LEU A 223 2.70 -19.35 -5.80
C LEU A 223 2.94 -18.91 -4.35
N GLY A 224 4.02 -18.17 -4.08
CA GLY A 224 4.33 -17.62 -2.77
C GLY A 224 3.28 -16.60 -2.26
N PHE A 225 2.54 -15.97 -3.15
CA PHE A 225 1.45 -15.08 -2.74
C PHE A 225 0.29 -15.84 -2.08
N LEU A 226 0.04 -17.10 -2.43
CA LEU A 226 -1.06 -17.87 -1.84
C LEU A 226 -0.92 -18.07 -0.33
N PRO A 227 0.19 -18.61 0.20
CA PRO A 227 0.39 -18.71 1.64
C PRO A 227 0.50 -17.34 2.32
N ALA A 228 1.06 -16.33 1.65
CA ALA A 228 1.14 -14.97 2.19
C ALA A 228 -0.25 -14.35 2.36
N ILE A 229 -1.14 -14.47 1.37
CA ILE A 229 -2.53 -14.01 1.45
C ILE A 229 -3.28 -14.78 2.55
N ALA A 230 -3.12 -16.11 2.60
CA ALA A 230 -3.76 -16.94 3.62
C ALA A 230 -3.32 -16.51 5.03
N LEU A 231 -2.02 -16.30 5.24
CA LEU A 231 -1.48 -15.82 6.51
C LEU A 231 -2.03 -14.43 6.87
N ALA A 232 -2.04 -13.48 5.92
CA ALA A 232 -2.58 -12.15 6.14
C ALA A 232 -4.06 -12.22 6.55
N LEU A 233 -4.89 -13.00 5.86
CA LEU A 233 -6.30 -13.18 6.21
C LEU A 233 -6.47 -13.82 7.59
N VAL A 234 -5.68 -14.83 7.94
CA VAL A 234 -5.72 -15.43 9.28
C VAL A 234 -5.39 -14.38 10.34
N LEU A 235 -4.30 -13.62 10.18
CA LEU A 235 -3.90 -12.59 11.14
C LEU A 235 -4.96 -11.50 11.29
N MET A 236 -5.58 -11.08 10.17
CA MET A 236 -6.59 -10.02 10.19
C MET A 236 -7.90 -10.48 10.85
N TYR A 237 -8.33 -11.71 10.63
CA TYR A 237 -9.63 -12.19 11.12
C TYR A 237 -9.58 -12.96 12.44
N ALA A 238 -8.45 -13.51 12.87
CA ALA A 238 -8.32 -14.24 14.13
C ALA A 238 -8.82 -13.47 15.36
N PRO A 239 -8.51 -12.15 15.53
CA PRO A 239 -9.02 -11.38 16.68
C PRO A 239 -10.56 -11.31 16.73
N TRP A 240 -11.20 -11.21 15.58
CA TRP A 240 -12.66 -11.13 15.47
C TRP A 240 -13.35 -12.47 15.72
N ALA A 241 -12.76 -13.56 15.22
CA ALA A 241 -13.24 -14.90 15.48
C ALA A 241 -13.17 -15.27 16.98
N ALA A 242 -12.08 -14.87 17.66
CA ALA A 242 -11.93 -15.06 19.09
C ALA A 242 -12.92 -14.21 19.92
N ALA A 243 -13.20 -12.98 19.50
CA ALA A 243 -14.16 -12.10 20.18
C ALA A 243 -15.62 -12.57 20.00
N GLY A 244 -15.95 -13.18 18.86
CA GLY A 244 -17.31 -13.71 18.60
C GLY A 244 -17.67 -14.97 19.39
N LYS A 245 -16.68 -15.73 19.88
CA LYS A 245 -16.90 -16.92 20.73
C LYS A 245 -17.23 -16.59 22.20
N LYS A 246 -17.05 -15.33 22.61
CA LYS A 246 -17.29 -14.87 23.99
C LYS A 246 -18.67 -14.23 24.19
N ARG A 247 -19.53 -14.24 23.18
CA ARG A 247 -20.94 -13.81 23.22
C ARG A 247 -21.85 -14.99 22.93
#